data_41252b3b9bd21ac2692f460e0e5d81d2
#
_entry.id   41252b3b9bd21ac2692f460e0e5d81d2
#
_cell.length_a   1.000
_cell.length_b   1.000
_cell.length_c   1.000
_cell.angle_alpha   90.00
_cell.angle_beta   90.00
_cell.angle_gamma   90.00
#
_symmetry.space_group_name_H-M   'P 1'
#
loop_
_entity.id
_entity.type
_entity.pdbx_description
1 polymer ?
#
loop_
_entity_poly.entity_id
_entity_poly.type
_entity_poly.pdbx_seq_one_letter_code
_entity_poly.pdbx_strand_id
1 'polypeptide(L)'
;MRPAVQASERTQTAMRSERAVAASAPESNASVIIPCRNAAGTIAAAVRTALAQSLPPLEVLVIDDESTDDSSAVATAAGARVIRCEQRRNAGGARNLGMAQASGDLIAFLDADVEIDAQWLARAVAVFRSDSSVAAVGGRIINGRPGRFGDLDLYLNHSEWISGTGRWCTTFPTMAVVYRRDAIGPAHFPETNYGEDTFFAHAVRARGGRIWFDPAIRIVHMHERLDARTFWSRQIDAGRQLYLTRRALKLPGKVLYRAPMLLALYPHLWIVLYRMLRRGMVVKALKLFPWLAAGETARIVGFLRARRESQRDIVMRPEGV
;
A
#
# COMPACT_ATOMS: atom_id res chain seq x y z
N MET A 1 64.70 -11.59 -20.43
CA MET A 1 63.58 -12.06 -19.53
C MET A 1 62.76 -10.86 -18.98
N ARG A 2 62.00 -10.14 -19.77
CA ARG A 2 61.15 -9.03 -19.25
C ARG A 2 59.81 -8.77 -19.92
N PRO A 3 59.20 -9.65 -20.79
CA PRO A 3 57.85 -9.37 -21.31
C PRO A 3 56.70 -10.06 -20.55
N ALA A 4 56.96 -11.11 -19.78
CA ALA A 4 55.88 -11.89 -19.12
C ALA A 4 55.31 -11.21 -17.87
N VAL A 5 56.06 -10.42 -17.14
CA VAL A 5 55.63 -9.73 -15.90
C VAL A 5 54.69 -8.54 -16.23
N GLN A 6 54.95 -7.79 -17.33
CA GLN A 6 54.10 -6.68 -17.73
C GLN A 6 52.72 -7.10 -18.29
N ALA A 7 52.60 -8.31 -18.84
CA ALA A 7 51.31 -8.87 -19.28
C ALA A 7 50.42 -9.28 -18.08
N SER A 8 51.03 -9.84 -17.03
CA SER A 8 50.31 -10.20 -15.78
C SER A 8 49.79 -8.99 -15.05
N GLU A 9 50.58 -7.92 -14.93
CA GLU A 9 50.13 -6.67 -14.25
C GLU A 9 49.01 -5.97 -15.03
N ARG A 10 49.07 -5.93 -16.36
CA ARG A 10 47.97 -5.36 -17.18
C ARG A 10 46.69 -6.16 -17.07
N THR A 11 46.75 -7.49 -17.00
CA THR A 11 45.57 -8.35 -16.79
C THR A 11 45.00 -8.21 -15.40
N GLN A 12 45.83 -8.10 -14.36
CA GLN A 12 45.37 -7.83 -12.99
C GLN A 12 44.79 -6.43 -12.82
N THR A 13 45.34 -5.43 -13.49
CA THR A 13 44.81 -4.06 -13.49
C THR A 13 43.48 -3.98 -14.25
N ALA A 14 43.37 -4.68 -15.39
CA ALA A 14 42.10 -4.79 -16.13
C ALA A 14 41.02 -5.52 -15.31
N MET A 15 41.36 -6.66 -14.67
CA MET A 15 40.43 -7.36 -13.76
C MET A 15 40.06 -6.57 -12.51
N ARG A 16 40.97 -5.72 -11.98
CA ARG A 16 40.65 -4.79 -10.90
C ARG A 16 39.77 -3.63 -11.38
N SER A 17 40.00 -3.10 -12.60
CA SER A 17 39.13 -2.07 -13.17
C SER A 17 37.76 -2.62 -13.55
N GLU A 18 37.65 -3.82 -14.08
CA GLU A 18 36.36 -4.50 -14.33
C GLU A 18 35.64 -4.85 -13.03
N ARG A 19 36.32 -5.28 -11.97
CA ARG A 19 35.73 -5.41 -10.63
C ARG A 19 35.34 -4.08 -10.00
N ALA A 20 36.07 -2.99 -10.27
CA ALA A 20 35.73 -1.65 -9.78
C ALA A 20 34.57 -1.00 -10.58
N VAL A 21 34.41 -1.37 -11.86
CA VAL A 21 33.25 -0.96 -12.69
C VAL A 21 32.04 -1.82 -12.44
N ALA A 22 32.20 -3.07 -11.95
CA ALA A 22 31.11 -3.87 -11.38
C ALA A 22 30.69 -3.40 -9.95
N ALA A 23 31.39 -2.43 -9.37
CA ALA A 23 31.05 -1.82 -8.11
C ALA A 23 30.00 -0.71 -8.31
N SER A 24 28.80 -1.03 -7.85
CA SER A 24 27.61 -0.23 -7.64
C SER A 24 26.80 0.12 -8.90
N ALA A 25 25.92 -0.78 -9.29
CA ALA A 25 24.63 -0.33 -9.84
C ALA A 25 24.09 0.77 -8.90
N PRO A 26 23.55 1.90 -9.39
CA PRO A 26 23.05 2.95 -8.53
C PRO A 26 21.96 2.37 -7.63
N GLU A 27 22.21 2.29 -6.32
CA GLU A 27 21.24 1.85 -5.34
C GLU A 27 20.18 2.93 -5.14
N SER A 28 18.94 2.52 -4.88
CA SER A 28 17.83 3.45 -4.68
C SER A 28 17.91 4.20 -3.35
N ASN A 29 18.79 3.78 -2.42
CA ASN A 29 18.79 4.17 -1.02
C ASN A 29 17.40 4.04 -0.37
N ALA A 30 16.64 3.02 -0.80
CA ALA A 30 15.28 2.73 -0.32
C ALA A 30 15.29 1.55 0.64
N SER A 31 14.67 1.71 1.81
CA SER A 31 14.27 0.60 2.66
C SER A 31 12.85 0.17 2.30
N VAL A 32 12.68 -1.08 1.86
CA VAL A 32 11.37 -1.68 1.63
C VAL A 32 10.87 -2.31 2.92
N ILE A 33 9.70 -1.88 3.39
CA ILE A 33 9.08 -2.36 4.64
C ILE A 33 7.83 -3.15 4.29
N ILE A 34 7.79 -4.41 4.71
CA ILE A 34 6.70 -5.34 4.45
C ILE A 34 6.09 -5.77 5.79
N PRO A 35 4.95 -5.20 6.22
CA PRO A 35 4.21 -5.73 7.36
C PRO A 35 3.66 -7.11 6.99
N CYS A 36 3.88 -8.09 7.85
CA CYS A 36 3.53 -9.48 7.58
C CYS A 36 2.79 -10.10 8.76
N ARG A 37 1.68 -10.79 8.47
CA ARG A 37 1.01 -11.65 9.43
C ARG A 37 0.27 -12.77 8.72
N ASN A 38 0.64 -14.01 9.00
CA ASN A 38 0.04 -15.21 8.43
C ASN A 38 -0.07 -15.13 6.89
N ALA A 39 1.05 -14.81 6.24
CA ALA A 39 1.15 -14.61 4.80
C ALA A 39 2.16 -15.59 4.13
N ALA A 40 2.35 -16.80 4.69
CA ALA A 40 3.30 -17.78 4.17
C ALA A 40 3.09 -18.10 2.68
N GLY A 41 1.84 -18.00 2.19
CA GLY A 41 1.49 -18.26 0.79
C GLY A 41 1.89 -17.15 -0.21
N THR A 42 2.19 -15.94 0.26
CA THR A 42 2.41 -14.76 -0.62
C THR A 42 3.71 -14.04 -0.34
N ILE A 43 4.18 -14.01 0.90
CA ILE A 43 5.33 -13.22 1.34
C ILE A 43 6.61 -13.45 0.50
N ALA A 44 6.87 -14.69 0.06
CA ALA A 44 8.04 -14.98 -0.75
C ALA A 44 8.04 -14.25 -2.10
N ALA A 45 6.87 -14.11 -2.74
CA ALA A 45 6.73 -13.39 -3.99
C ALA A 45 6.90 -11.88 -3.78
N ALA A 46 6.31 -11.31 -2.73
CA ALA A 46 6.50 -9.92 -2.35
C ALA A 46 7.98 -9.58 -2.12
N VAL A 47 8.70 -10.38 -1.33
CA VAL A 47 10.13 -10.20 -1.06
C VAL A 47 10.95 -10.31 -2.35
N ARG A 48 10.72 -11.34 -3.17
CA ARG A 48 11.47 -11.53 -4.44
C ARG A 48 11.25 -10.37 -5.40
N THR A 49 10.03 -9.86 -5.57
CA THR A 49 9.77 -8.71 -6.46
C THR A 49 10.39 -7.43 -5.91
N ALA A 50 10.45 -7.26 -4.58
CA ALA A 50 11.14 -6.14 -3.95
C ALA A 50 12.66 -6.20 -4.17
N LEU A 51 13.29 -7.37 -4.08
CA LEU A 51 14.73 -7.56 -4.32
C LEU A 51 15.09 -7.47 -5.82
N ALA A 52 14.17 -7.85 -6.72
CA ALA A 52 14.39 -7.87 -8.17
C ALA A 52 14.17 -6.51 -8.86
N GLN A 53 14.24 -5.40 -8.13
CA GLN A 53 14.11 -4.08 -8.72
C GLN A 53 15.29 -3.73 -9.62
N SER A 54 15.03 -3.04 -10.76
CA SER A 54 16.08 -2.54 -11.67
C SER A 54 16.99 -1.50 -11.00
N LEU A 55 16.48 -0.81 -10.00
CA LEU A 55 17.21 0.02 -9.05
C LEU A 55 17.07 -0.67 -7.69
N PRO A 56 18.07 -1.49 -7.25
CA PRO A 56 17.96 -2.31 -6.06
C PRO A 56 17.66 -1.49 -4.80
N PRO A 57 16.85 -1.99 -3.86
CA PRO A 57 16.70 -1.39 -2.55
C PRO A 57 17.98 -1.56 -1.72
N LEU A 58 18.17 -0.67 -0.75
CA LEU A 58 19.22 -0.80 0.26
C LEU A 58 18.97 -2.04 1.14
N GLU A 59 17.70 -2.28 1.48
CA GLU A 59 17.27 -3.40 2.32
C GLU A 59 15.79 -3.73 2.11
N VAL A 60 15.42 -4.98 2.43
CA VAL A 60 14.04 -5.43 2.51
C VAL A 60 13.78 -5.93 3.92
N LEU A 61 12.92 -5.22 4.66
CA LEU A 61 12.55 -5.49 6.04
C LEU A 61 11.15 -6.10 6.08
N VAL A 62 11.03 -7.33 6.54
CA VAL A 62 9.74 -7.95 6.85
C VAL A 62 9.48 -7.81 8.33
N ILE A 63 8.39 -7.16 8.69
CA ILE A 63 7.98 -6.96 10.08
C ILE A 63 6.89 -7.99 10.39
N ASP A 64 7.27 -9.05 11.07
CA ASP A 64 6.36 -10.14 11.43
C ASP A 64 5.55 -9.79 12.68
N ASP A 65 4.26 -9.51 12.48
CA ASP A 65 3.29 -9.11 13.51
C ASP A 65 2.64 -10.35 14.18
N GLU A 66 3.45 -11.18 14.86
CA GLU A 66 3.01 -12.40 15.54
C GLU A 66 2.36 -13.43 14.59
N SER A 67 3.02 -13.77 13.48
CA SER A 67 2.55 -14.88 12.64
C SER A 67 2.61 -16.22 13.39
N THR A 68 1.62 -17.05 13.13
CA THR A 68 1.47 -18.41 13.66
C THR A 68 1.75 -19.47 12.61
N ASP A 69 1.99 -19.07 11.37
CA ASP A 69 2.40 -19.90 10.25
C ASP A 69 3.90 -19.71 9.93
N ASP A 70 4.36 -20.28 8.82
CA ASP A 70 5.77 -20.24 8.41
C ASP A 70 6.21 -18.91 7.76
N SER A 71 5.43 -17.82 7.88
CA SER A 71 5.69 -16.54 7.20
C SER A 71 7.11 -16.02 7.43
N SER A 72 7.62 -16.03 8.68
CA SER A 72 8.97 -15.58 9.02
C SER A 72 10.05 -16.41 8.34
N ALA A 73 9.92 -17.75 8.36
CA ALA A 73 10.88 -18.66 7.74
C ALA A 73 10.90 -18.50 6.22
N VAL A 74 9.72 -18.38 5.61
CA VAL A 74 9.54 -18.17 4.16
C VAL A 74 10.12 -16.82 3.71
N ALA A 75 9.91 -15.75 4.49
CA ALA A 75 10.46 -14.42 4.20
C ALA A 75 11.99 -14.41 4.30
N THR A 76 12.56 -15.06 5.33
CA THR A 76 14.00 -15.19 5.49
C THR A 76 14.62 -15.98 4.34
N ALA A 77 14.03 -17.11 3.96
CA ALA A 77 14.47 -17.91 2.82
C ALA A 77 14.38 -17.16 1.48
N ALA A 78 13.48 -16.21 1.36
CA ALA A 78 13.35 -15.33 0.19
C ALA A 78 14.39 -14.19 0.16
N GLY A 79 15.17 -13.98 1.24
CA GLY A 79 16.27 -13.00 1.32
C GLY A 79 15.93 -11.72 2.08
N ALA A 80 14.82 -11.65 2.80
CA ALA A 80 14.49 -10.49 3.63
C ALA A 80 15.16 -10.54 5.00
N ARG A 81 15.43 -9.38 5.58
CA ARG A 81 15.70 -9.25 7.01
C ARG A 81 14.37 -9.24 7.77
N VAL A 82 14.11 -10.28 8.56
CA VAL A 82 12.88 -10.41 9.33
C VAL A 82 13.05 -9.84 10.73
N ILE A 83 12.10 -9.02 11.16
CA ILE A 83 12.01 -8.46 12.52
C ILE A 83 10.67 -8.90 13.08
N ARG A 84 10.70 -9.70 14.13
CA ARG A 84 9.49 -10.19 14.80
C ARG A 84 9.05 -9.22 15.88
N CYS A 85 7.76 -8.85 15.90
CA CYS A 85 7.18 -8.07 16.98
C CYS A 85 7.06 -8.90 18.26
N GLU A 86 7.38 -8.31 19.41
CA GLU A 86 7.21 -8.95 20.72
C GLU A 86 5.73 -9.11 21.10
N GLN A 87 4.89 -8.25 20.55
CA GLN A 87 3.44 -8.26 20.71
C GLN A 87 2.77 -7.70 19.46
N ARG A 88 1.52 -8.05 19.26
CA ARG A 88 0.74 -7.64 18.10
C ARG A 88 0.61 -6.11 17.99
N ARG A 89 0.92 -5.56 16.81
CA ARG A 89 0.94 -4.11 16.53
C ARG A 89 -0.04 -3.66 15.46
N ASN A 90 -0.66 -4.60 14.74
CA ASN A 90 -1.39 -4.34 13.50
C ASN A 90 -0.50 -3.74 12.37
N ALA A 91 -1.05 -3.60 11.17
CA ALA A 91 -0.28 -3.16 10.00
C ALA A 91 0.38 -1.78 10.20
N GLY A 92 -0.33 -0.83 10.80
CA GLY A 92 0.21 0.51 11.09
C GLY A 92 1.39 0.48 12.06
N GLY A 93 1.24 -0.24 13.18
CA GLY A 93 2.32 -0.38 14.17
C GLY A 93 3.52 -1.16 13.64
N ALA A 94 3.29 -2.19 12.81
CA ALA A 94 4.35 -2.91 12.12
C ALA A 94 5.12 -1.98 11.15
N ARG A 95 4.42 -1.14 10.37
CA ARG A 95 5.06 -0.13 9.51
C ARG A 95 5.87 0.89 10.32
N ASN A 96 5.37 1.34 11.48
CA ASN A 96 6.12 2.24 12.39
C ASN A 96 7.41 1.58 12.89
N LEU A 97 7.34 0.32 13.32
CA LEU A 97 8.54 -0.43 13.72
C LEU A 97 9.51 -0.55 12.53
N GLY A 98 9.02 -0.86 11.34
CA GLY A 98 9.82 -0.91 10.12
C GLY A 98 10.51 0.43 9.82
N MET A 99 9.80 1.55 9.92
CA MET A 99 10.39 2.89 9.72
C MET A 99 11.50 3.20 10.73
N ALA A 100 11.34 2.77 11.98
CA ALA A 100 12.35 2.95 13.03
C ALA A 100 13.61 2.10 12.80
N GLN A 101 13.49 0.98 12.10
CA GLN A 101 14.59 0.05 11.78
C GLN A 101 15.22 0.30 10.40
N ALA A 102 14.56 1.08 9.57
CA ALA A 102 14.99 1.37 8.21
C ALA A 102 16.13 2.39 8.17
N SER A 103 17.09 2.21 7.26
CA SER A 103 18.28 3.05 7.11
C SER A 103 18.22 3.97 5.87
N GLY A 104 17.35 3.65 4.88
CA GLY A 104 17.28 4.38 3.61
C GLY A 104 16.63 5.77 3.72
N ASP A 105 16.94 6.66 2.79
CA ASP A 105 16.32 7.98 2.63
C ASP A 105 14.95 7.91 1.97
N LEU A 106 14.65 6.79 1.33
CA LEU A 106 13.34 6.46 0.81
C LEU A 106 12.74 5.32 1.65
N ILE A 107 11.48 5.48 2.02
CA ILE A 107 10.69 4.48 2.72
C ILE A 107 9.65 3.94 1.74
N ALA A 108 9.79 2.67 1.38
CA ALA A 108 8.90 2.00 0.47
C ALA A 108 8.04 0.98 1.24
N PHE A 109 6.75 1.24 1.38
CA PHE A 109 5.82 0.26 1.94
C PHE A 109 5.35 -0.70 0.86
N LEU A 110 5.30 -1.97 1.20
CA LEU A 110 4.81 -3.06 0.34
C LEU A 110 4.04 -4.06 1.19
N ASP A 111 2.81 -4.41 0.81
CA ASP A 111 2.05 -5.42 1.55
C ASP A 111 2.53 -6.84 1.20
N ALA A 112 2.38 -7.77 2.13
CA ALA A 112 2.88 -9.15 2.02
C ALA A 112 2.18 -9.98 0.92
N ASP A 113 1.08 -9.50 0.38
CA ASP A 113 0.29 -10.10 -0.71
C ASP A 113 0.33 -9.26 -2.00
N VAL A 114 1.37 -8.45 -2.18
CA VAL A 114 1.55 -7.58 -3.35
C VAL A 114 2.84 -7.93 -4.08
N GLU A 115 2.74 -8.03 -5.40
CA GLU A 115 3.88 -8.11 -6.32
C GLU A 115 4.00 -6.79 -7.08
N ILE A 116 5.22 -6.33 -7.29
CA ILE A 116 5.54 -5.08 -7.97
C ILE A 116 6.40 -5.32 -9.21
N ASP A 117 6.26 -4.44 -10.20
CA ASP A 117 7.15 -4.53 -11.36
C ASP A 117 8.58 -4.03 -11.05
N ALA A 118 9.55 -4.48 -11.86
CA ALA A 118 10.96 -4.20 -11.65
C ALA A 118 11.33 -2.70 -11.74
N GLN A 119 10.45 -1.85 -12.25
CA GLN A 119 10.70 -0.42 -12.43
C GLN A 119 10.14 0.46 -11.30
N TRP A 120 9.50 -0.12 -10.29
CA TRP A 120 8.82 0.61 -9.23
C TRP A 120 9.71 1.66 -8.54
N LEU A 121 10.85 1.22 -7.98
CA LEU A 121 11.77 2.13 -7.29
C LEU A 121 12.42 3.12 -8.26
N ALA A 122 12.85 2.68 -9.45
CA ALA A 122 13.44 3.55 -10.45
C ALA A 122 12.49 4.67 -10.89
N ARG A 123 11.20 4.36 -11.09
CA ARG A 123 10.18 5.35 -11.43
C ARG A 123 9.91 6.33 -10.28
N ALA A 124 9.79 5.82 -9.05
CA ALA A 124 9.61 6.68 -7.88
C ALA A 124 10.77 7.67 -7.74
N VAL A 125 12.02 7.20 -7.87
CA VAL A 125 13.22 8.05 -7.82
C VAL A 125 13.22 9.08 -8.95
N ALA A 126 12.83 8.70 -10.18
CA ALA A 126 12.73 9.64 -11.28
C ALA A 126 11.72 10.77 -11.02
N VAL A 127 10.55 10.43 -10.45
CA VAL A 127 9.54 11.42 -10.05
C VAL A 127 10.07 12.34 -8.95
N PHE A 128 10.73 11.82 -7.91
CA PHE A 128 11.32 12.64 -6.84
C PHE A 128 12.41 13.58 -7.33
N ARG A 129 13.18 13.17 -8.36
CA ARG A 129 14.21 14.03 -8.99
C ARG A 129 13.59 15.13 -9.85
N SER A 130 12.43 14.88 -10.46
CA SER A 130 11.77 15.85 -11.34
C SER A 130 10.99 16.93 -10.58
N ASP A 131 10.52 16.63 -9.37
CA ASP A 131 9.72 17.56 -8.56
C ASP A 131 9.99 17.33 -7.06
N SER A 132 10.67 18.27 -6.42
CA SER A 132 11.01 18.23 -4.99
C SER A 132 9.80 18.33 -4.06
N SER A 133 8.65 18.80 -4.55
CA SER A 133 7.40 18.86 -3.77
C SER A 133 6.72 17.51 -3.60
N VAL A 134 7.14 16.49 -4.38
CA VAL A 134 6.61 15.13 -4.26
C VAL A 134 7.13 14.46 -3.00
N ALA A 135 6.23 14.11 -2.11
CA ALA A 135 6.52 13.38 -0.88
C ALA A 135 6.34 11.86 -1.05
N ALA A 136 5.43 11.44 -1.93
CA ALA A 136 5.14 10.03 -2.14
C ALA A 136 4.74 9.74 -3.59
N VAL A 137 5.03 8.50 -4.03
CA VAL A 137 4.69 7.99 -5.36
C VAL A 137 4.03 6.63 -5.22
N GLY A 138 2.79 6.54 -5.72
CA GLY A 138 2.04 5.29 -5.85
C GLY A 138 1.77 4.92 -7.31
N GLY A 139 1.21 3.73 -7.55
CA GLY A 139 1.04 3.19 -8.88
C GLY A 139 -0.34 2.62 -9.18
N ARG A 140 -0.48 2.01 -10.34
CA ARG A 140 -1.70 1.37 -10.82
C ARG A 140 -1.91 0.01 -10.17
N ILE A 141 -3.07 -0.18 -9.51
CA ILE A 141 -3.43 -1.44 -8.86
C ILE A 141 -4.11 -2.38 -9.87
N ILE A 142 -3.65 -3.61 -9.89
CA ILE A 142 -4.09 -4.69 -10.78
C ILE A 142 -4.52 -5.87 -9.89
N ASN A 143 -5.64 -6.51 -10.23
CA ASN A 143 -6.03 -7.76 -9.60
C ASN A 143 -5.15 -8.91 -10.10
N GLY A 144 -4.32 -9.48 -9.24
CA GLY A 144 -3.42 -10.58 -9.54
C GLY A 144 -4.12 -11.95 -9.56
N ARG A 145 -5.31 -12.05 -8.97
CA ARG A 145 -6.14 -13.27 -8.97
C ARG A 145 -7.53 -12.97 -9.54
N PRO A 146 -7.67 -12.96 -10.89
CA PRO A 146 -8.94 -12.68 -11.54
C PRO A 146 -10.03 -13.64 -11.06
N GLY A 147 -11.21 -13.10 -10.80
CA GLY A 147 -12.36 -13.83 -10.34
C GLY A 147 -13.42 -12.89 -9.82
N ARG A 148 -14.66 -13.38 -9.62
CA ARG A 148 -15.79 -12.54 -9.26
C ARG A 148 -15.49 -11.67 -8.04
N PHE A 149 -15.07 -12.26 -6.94
CA PHE A 149 -14.88 -11.52 -5.68
C PHE A 149 -13.61 -10.67 -5.67
N GLY A 150 -12.53 -11.12 -6.31
CA GLY A 150 -11.32 -10.30 -6.51
C GLY A 150 -11.59 -9.06 -7.37
N ASP A 151 -12.38 -9.22 -8.44
CA ASP A 151 -12.81 -8.09 -9.27
C ASP A 151 -13.71 -7.12 -8.48
N LEU A 152 -14.66 -7.64 -7.71
CA LEU A 152 -15.54 -6.84 -6.87
C LEU A 152 -14.76 -6.03 -5.83
N ASP A 153 -13.80 -6.66 -5.16
CA ASP A 153 -12.93 -5.99 -4.20
C ASP A 153 -12.09 -4.89 -4.86
N LEU A 154 -11.47 -5.19 -6.01
CA LEU A 154 -10.72 -4.21 -6.79
C LEU A 154 -11.58 -2.99 -7.16
N TYR A 155 -12.79 -3.18 -7.68
CA TYR A 155 -13.63 -2.08 -8.12
C TYR A 155 -14.20 -1.28 -6.95
N LEU A 156 -14.64 -1.92 -5.89
CA LEU A 156 -15.18 -1.22 -4.73
C LEU A 156 -14.11 -0.51 -3.89
N ASN A 157 -12.93 -1.09 -3.74
CA ASN A 157 -11.89 -0.53 -2.87
C ASN A 157 -10.85 0.31 -3.62
N HIS A 158 -10.57 -0.03 -4.88
CA HIS A 158 -9.42 0.51 -5.62
C HIS A 158 -9.77 1.06 -7.00
N SER A 159 -11.06 1.27 -7.34
CA SER A 159 -11.49 1.73 -8.68
C SER A 159 -10.80 3.02 -9.13
N GLU A 160 -10.34 3.84 -8.22
CA GLU A 160 -9.61 5.06 -8.49
C GLU A 160 -8.21 4.80 -9.08
N TRP A 161 -7.57 3.69 -8.66
CA TRP A 161 -6.17 3.37 -8.93
C TRP A 161 -5.95 2.37 -10.05
N ILE A 162 -7.02 1.92 -10.73
CA ILE A 162 -6.94 0.88 -11.78
C ILE A 162 -6.33 1.43 -13.07
N SER A 163 -6.54 2.71 -13.39
CA SER A 163 -6.07 3.35 -14.62
C SER A 163 -6.11 4.88 -14.51
N GLY A 164 -5.66 5.55 -15.54
CA GLY A 164 -5.69 7.01 -15.66
C GLY A 164 -4.35 7.56 -16.11
N THR A 165 -4.24 8.88 -16.12
CA THR A 165 -2.99 9.61 -16.33
C THR A 165 -2.32 9.91 -14.98
N GLY A 166 -1.06 10.30 -15.02
CA GLY A 166 -0.35 10.81 -13.85
C GLY A 166 -1.12 11.98 -13.22
N ARG A 167 -1.26 11.98 -11.90
CA ARG A 167 -2.06 12.99 -11.18
C ARG A 167 -1.68 13.10 -9.71
N TRP A 168 -2.00 14.24 -9.14
CA TRP A 168 -1.93 14.47 -7.71
C TRP A 168 -3.08 13.77 -6.98
N CYS A 169 -2.76 13.23 -5.80
CA CYS A 169 -3.69 12.49 -4.97
C CYS A 169 -3.75 13.07 -3.56
N THR A 170 -4.89 12.88 -2.90
CA THR A 170 -5.05 13.26 -1.48
C THR A 170 -4.60 12.16 -0.54
N THR A 171 -4.64 10.93 -0.99
CA THR A 171 -4.19 9.72 -0.28
C THR A 171 -3.78 8.68 -1.32
N PHE A 172 -3.06 7.67 -0.90
CA PHE A 172 -2.78 6.46 -1.69
C PHE A 172 -2.70 5.27 -0.74
N PRO A 173 -3.19 4.08 -1.10
CA PRO A 173 -3.08 2.88 -0.27
C PRO A 173 -1.61 2.51 0.00
N THR A 174 -1.30 2.16 1.24
CA THR A 174 0.07 1.80 1.63
C THR A 174 0.51 0.41 1.15
N MET A 175 -0.32 -0.26 0.35
CA MET A 175 0.01 -1.59 -0.18
C MET A 175 1.24 -1.62 -1.09
N ALA A 176 1.54 -0.51 -1.83
CA ALA A 176 2.80 -0.30 -2.54
C ALA A 176 2.98 1.19 -2.83
N VAL A 177 3.75 1.87 -2.03
CA VAL A 177 4.00 3.32 -2.13
C VAL A 177 5.37 3.66 -1.62
N VAL A 178 6.09 4.55 -2.30
CA VAL A 178 7.41 5.04 -1.90
C VAL A 178 7.27 6.45 -1.38
N TYR A 179 7.80 6.71 -0.19
CA TYR A 179 7.86 8.02 0.45
C TYR A 179 9.30 8.52 0.58
N ARG A 180 9.50 9.81 0.51
CA ARG A 180 10.73 10.44 0.98
C ARG A 180 10.71 10.49 2.51
N ARG A 181 11.78 10.05 3.16
CA ARG A 181 11.89 10.07 4.63
C ARG A 181 11.80 11.47 5.21
N ASP A 182 12.43 12.47 4.59
CA ASP A 182 12.37 13.87 5.03
C ASP A 182 10.95 14.44 4.98
N ALA A 183 10.14 14.03 4.00
CA ALA A 183 8.73 14.40 3.90
C ALA A 183 7.84 13.72 4.94
N ILE A 184 8.18 12.49 5.34
CA ILE A 184 7.50 11.80 6.46
C ILE A 184 7.74 12.59 7.75
N GLY A 185 9.00 12.93 8.07
CA GLY A 185 9.37 13.59 9.31
C GLY A 185 8.88 12.84 10.55
N PRO A 186 8.16 13.49 11.50
CA PRO A 186 7.62 12.85 12.69
C PRO A 186 6.29 12.11 12.47
N ALA A 187 5.76 12.06 11.22
CA ALA A 187 4.51 11.36 10.96
C ALA A 187 4.66 9.86 11.20
N HIS A 188 3.68 9.27 11.85
CA HIS A 188 3.60 7.84 12.11
C HIS A 188 2.16 7.35 11.86
N PHE A 189 2.03 6.05 11.66
CA PHE A 189 0.72 5.42 11.54
C PHE A 189 0.03 5.43 12.91
N PRO A 190 -1.25 5.76 12.98
CA PRO A 190 -1.98 5.67 14.25
C PRO A 190 -2.13 4.20 14.68
N GLU A 191 -2.19 3.99 15.98
CA GLU A 191 -2.48 2.68 16.58
C GLU A 191 -3.98 2.35 16.50
N THR A 192 -4.55 2.44 15.31
CA THR A 192 -5.95 2.14 15.04
C THR A 192 -6.07 1.00 14.04
N ASN A 193 -7.20 0.29 14.08
CA ASN A 193 -7.51 -0.75 13.11
C ASN A 193 -8.30 -0.21 11.90
N TYR A 194 -8.22 1.10 11.62
CA TYR A 194 -8.97 1.69 10.51
C TYR A 194 -8.25 2.91 9.93
N GLY A 195 -8.20 2.96 8.60
CA GLY A 195 -7.80 4.13 7.83
C GLY A 195 -6.38 4.65 8.10
N GLU A 196 -5.48 3.79 8.60
CA GLU A 196 -4.13 4.15 8.99
C GLU A 196 -3.34 4.80 7.84
N ASP A 197 -3.55 4.33 6.62
CA ASP A 197 -2.97 4.90 5.39
C ASP A 197 -3.47 6.32 5.11
N THR A 198 -4.77 6.55 5.31
CA THR A 198 -5.38 7.87 5.13
C THR A 198 -4.90 8.86 6.19
N PHE A 199 -4.78 8.44 7.45
CA PHE A 199 -4.21 9.27 8.52
C PHE A 199 -2.76 9.63 8.24
N PHE A 200 -1.95 8.64 7.86
CA PHE A 200 -0.55 8.83 7.54
C PHE A 200 -0.36 9.78 6.35
N ALA A 201 -1.07 9.54 5.24
CA ALA A 201 -1.06 10.42 4.08
C ALA A 201 -1.50 11.85 4.44
N HIS A 202 -2.51 12.00 5.31
CA HIS A 202 -2.97 13.31 5.78
C HIS A 202 -1.88 14.03 6.60
N ALA A 203 -1.19 13.33 7.50
CA ALA A 203 -0.10 13.89 8.30
C ALA A 203 1.07 14.37 7.42
N VAL A 204 1.49 13.57 6.42
CA VAL A 204 2.53 13.95 5.46
C VAL A 204 2.11 15.18 4.64
N ARG A 205 0.85 15.20 4.16
CA ARG A 205 0.34 16.35 3.38
C ARG A 205 0.19 17.63 4.20
N ALA A 206 -0.15 17.53 5.48
CA ALA A 206 -0.22 18.69 6.38
C ALA A 206 1.15 19.40 6.52
N ARG A 207 2.23 18.72 6.19
CA ARG A 207 3.60 19.26 6.15
C ARG A 207 4.00 19.82 4.76
N GLY A 208 3.07 19.91 3.83
CA GLY A 208 3.30 20.39 2.45
C GLY A 208 3.65 19.29 1.44
N GLY A 209 3.77 18.03 1.89
CA GLY A 209 4.06 16.90 1.01
C GLY A 209 2.94 16.60 0.03
N ARG A 210 3.27 16.31 -1.24
CA ARG A 210 2.31 15.97 -2.29
C ARG A 210 2.47 14.50 -2.68
N ILE A 211 1.36 13.84 -3.01
CA ILE A 211 1.33 12.42 -3.40
C ILE A 211 1.06 12.35 -4.90
N TRP A 212 1.93 11.66 -5.63
CA TRP A 212 1.82 11.46 -7.06
C TRP A 212 1.37 10.04 -7.40
N PHE A 213 0.42 9.90 -8.31
CA PHE A 213 0.04 8.65 -8.94
C PHE A 213 0.73 8.52 -10.28
N ASP A 214 1.61 7.52 -10.43
CA ASP A 214 2.22 7.15 -11.70
C ASP A 214 1.54 5.89 -12.28
N PRO A 215 0.73 6.00 -13.36
CA PRO A 215 0.03 4.86 -13.95
C PRO A 215 0.96 3.83 -14.61
N ALA A 216 2.23 4.17 -14.83
CA ALA A 216 3.19 3.25 -15.40
C ALA A 216 3.79 2.29 -14.36
N ILE A 217 3.71 2.61 -13.08
CA ILE A 217 4.02 1.67 -11.98
C ILE A 217 2.86 0.66 -11.88
N ARG A 218 3.18 -0.64 -11.90
CA ARG A 218 2.18 -1.72 -11.80
C ARG A 218 2.29 -2.40 -10.44
N ILE A 219 1.20 -2.42 -9.71
CA ILE A 219 1.04 -3.05 -8.39
C ILE A 219 0.05 -4.20 -8.56
N VAL A 220 0.51 -5.43 -8.40
CA VAL A 220 -0.32 -6.62 -8.59
C VAL A 220 -0.72 -7.14 -7.21
N HIS A 221 -1.99 -6.98 -6.85
CA HIS A 221 -2.53 -7.41 -5.56
C HIS A 221 -3.00 -8.86 -5.64
N MET A 222 -2.35 -9.73 -4.90
CA MET A 222 -2.53 -11.19 -4.90
C MET A 222 -3.48 -11.62 -3.79
N HIS A 223 -4.67 -11.04 -3.72
CA HIS A 223 -5.66 -11.37 -2.69
C HIS A 223 -5.66 -12.84 -2.29
N GLU A 224 -5.53 -13.15 -1.02
CA GLU A 224 -5.80 -14.49 -0.53
C GLU A 224 -7.31 -14.75 -0.54
N ARG A 225 -7.72 -15.82 -1.23
CA ARG A 225 -9.05 -16.44 -1.22
C ARG A 225 -10.22 -15.53 -0.86
N LEU A 226 -10.71 -14.77 -1.81
CA LEU A 226 -11.96 -14.04 -1.65
C LEU A 226 -13.14 -14.95 -2.01
N ASP A 227 -13.75 -15.52 -0.99
CA ASP A 227 -15.09 -16.11 -1.06
C ASP A 227 -16.18 -15.05 -0.74
N ALA A 228 -17.44 -15.44 -0.87
CA ALA A 228 -18.57 -14.54 -0.60
C ALA A 228 -18.58 -14.02 0.84
N ARG A 229 -18.26 -14.86 1.82
CA ARG A 229 -18.27 -14.52 3.25
C ARG A 229 -17.17 -13.49 3.58
N THR A 230 -15.95 -13.76 3.12
CA THR A 230 -14.80 -12.86 3.31
C THR A 230 -15.01 -11.53 2.61
N PHE A 231 -15.54 -11.55 1.38
CA PHE A 231 -15.90 -10.34 0.65
C PHE A 231 -16.91 -9.48 1.43
N TRP A 232 -18.00 -10.09 1.92
CA TRP A 232 -19.02 -9.40 2.71
C TRP A 232 -18.47 -8.75 3.97
N SER A 233 -17.70 -9.52 4.77
CA SER A 233 -17.08 -9.02 5.98
C SER A 233 -16.19 -7.80 5.68
N ARG A 234 -15.34 -7.90 4.66
CA ARG A 234 -14.46 -6.79 4.23
C ARG A 234 -15.24 -5.54 3.83
N GLN A 235 -16.40 -5.68 3.15
CA GLN A 235 -17.19 -4.51 2.77
C GLN A 235 -17.86 -3.85 3.99
N ILE A 236 -18.30 -4.63 4.98
CA ILE A 236 -18.81 -4.09 6.25
C ILE A 236 -17.68 -3.32 6.97
N ASP A 237 -16.50 -3.91 7.08
CA ASP A 237 -15.34 -3.26 7.71
C ASP A 237 -14.92 -2.00 6.96
N ALA A 238 -14.91 -2.01 5.62
CA ALA A 238 -14.64 -0.83 4.81
C ALA A 238 -15.64 0.32 5.09
N GLY A 239 -16.91 0.00 5.26
CA GLY A 239 -17.92 0.97 5.65
C GLY A 239 -17.69 1.55 7.04
N ARG A 240 -17.34 0.70 8.01
CA ARG A 240 -16.97 1.12 9.37
C ARG A 240 -15.76 2.05 9.35
N GLN A 241 -14.70 1.65 8.66
CA GLN A 241 -13.47 2.43 8.50
C GLN A 241 -13.76 3.78 7.86
N LEU A 242 -14.59 3.82 6.81
CA LEU A 242 -14.99 5.06 6.13
C LEU A 242 -15.64 6.05 7.12
N TYR A 243 -16.57 5.58 7.98
CA TYR A 243 -17.21 6.43 8.98
C TYR A 243 -16.18 6.97 9.99
N LEU A 244 -15.39 6.09 10.60
CA LEU A 244 -14.46 6.44 11.67
C LEU A 244 -13.36 7.40 11.18
N THR A 245 -12.73 7.09 10.03
CA THR A 245 -11.67 7.91 9.44
C THR A 245 -12.18 9.30 9.07
N ARG A 246 -13.32 9.37 8.36
CA ARG A 246 -13.89 10.68 7.97
C ARG A 246 -14.28 11.53 9.15
N ARG A 247 -14.82 10.92 10.21
CA ARG A 247 -15.15 11.62 11.45
C ARG A 247 -13.91 12.16 12.14
N ALA A 248 -12.89 11.34 12.32
CA ALA A 248 -11.66 11.71 13.02
C ALA A 248 -10.88 12.82 12.28
N LEU A 249 -10.75 12.72 10.96
CA LEU A 249 -10.07 13.72 10.13
C LEU A 249 -10.96 14.92 9.73
N LYS A 250 -12.23 14.95 10.17
CA LYS A 250 -13.19 16.01 9.81
C LYS A 250 -13.30 16.21 8.28
N LEU A 251 -13.20 15.14 7.49
CA LEU A 251 -13.22 15.19 6.04
C LEU A 251 -14.56 15.70 5.50
N PRO A 252 -14.60 16.26 4.26
CA PRO A 252 -15.83 16.70 3.61
C PRO A 252 -16.90 15.61 3.53
N GLY A 253 -18.17 15.97 3.49
CA GLY A 253 -19.30 15.04 3.43
C GLY A 253 -20.09 14.93 4.74
N LYS A 254 -20.06 15.97 5.57
CA LYS A 254 -20.89 16.06 6.80
C LYS A 254 -22.38 15.79 6.55
N VAL A 255 -22.87 16.05 5.33
CA VAL A 255 -24.22 15.71 4.90
C VAL A 255 -24.56 14.23 5.10
N LEU A 256 -23.64 13.32 4.79
CA LEU A 256 -23.85 11.86 4.96
C LEU A 256 -23.98 11.45 6.44
N TYR A 257 -23.40 12.22 7.37
CA TYR A 257 -23.57 11.98 8.81
C TYR A 257 -24.92 12.52 9.33
N ARG A 258 -25.38 13.66 8.77
CA ARG A 258 -26.63 14.29 9.15
C ARG A 258 -27.84 13.61 8.51
N ALA A 259 -27.72 13.22 7.24
CA ALA A 259 -28.75 12.55 6.47
C ALA A 259 -28.25 11.21 5.91
N PRO A 260 -28.07 10.18 6.76
CA PRO A 260 -27.51 8.89 6.33
C PRO A 260 -28.40 8.17 5.32
N MET A 261 -29.68 8.55 5.20
CA MET A 261 -30.57 8.05 4.16
C MET A 261 -30.05 8.32 2.75
N LEU A 262 -29.22 9.37 2.55
CA LEU A 262 -28.58 9.65 1.26
C LEU A 262 -27.59 8.55 0.85
N LEU A 263 -27.12 7.73 1.78
CA LEU A 263 -26.32 6.54 1.45
C LEU A 263 -27.12 5.51 0.65
N ALA A 264 -28.46 5.48 0.82
CA ALA A 264 -29.34 4.60 0.03
C ALA A 264 -29.35 4.96 -1.47
N LEU A 265 -28.89 6.16 -1.86
CA LEU A 265 -28.67 6.54 -3.26
C LEU A 265 -27.40 5.93 -3.85
N TYR A 266 -26.64 5.14 -3.09
CA TYR A 266 -25.42 4.46 -3.52
C TYR A 266 -24.44 5.38 -4.27
N PRO A 267 -24.06 6.56 -3.75
CA PRO A 267 -23.24 7.51 -4.49
C PRO A 267 -21.89 6.93 -4.91
N HIS A 268 -21.31 6.08 -4.08
CA HIS A 268 -20.04 5.40 -4.40
C HIS A 268 -20.21 4.37 -5.52
N LEU A 269 -21.30 3.60 -5.54
CA LEU A 269 -21.60 2.65 -6.61
C LEU A 269 -21.65 3.35 -7.98
N TRP A 270 -22.32 4.50 -8.06
CA TRP A 270 -22.39 5.27 -9.31
C TRP A 270 -21.03 5.76 -9.76
N ILE A 271 -20.15 6.16 -8.83
CA ILE A 271 -18.77 6.52 -9.15
C ILE A 271 -18.01 5.32 -9.72
N VAL A 272 -18.14 4.14 -9.11
CA VAL A 272 -17.52 2.89 -9.58
C VAL A 272 -18.01 2.54 -10.98
N LEU A 273 -19.32 2.53 -11.19
CA LEU A 273 -19.93 2.23 -12.50
C LEU A 273 -19.48 3.23 -13.57
N TYR A 274 -19.52 4.53 -13.27
CA TYR A 274 -19.02 5.56 -14.18
C TYR A 274 -17.56 5.32 -14.59
N ARG A 275 -16.70 4.98 -13.62
CA ARG A 275 -15.30 4.66 -13.90
C ARG A 275 -15.14 3.42 -14.77
N MET A 276 -15.98 2.38 -14.57
CA MET A 276 -15.99 1.16 -15.41
C MET A 276 -16.45 1.48 -16.83
N LEU A 277 -17.54 2.21 -16.99
CA LEU A 277 -18.10 2.58 -18.29
C LEU A 277 -17.12 3.44 -19.11
N ARG A 278 -16.49 4.43 -18.48
CA ARG A 278 -15.47 5.25 -19.15
C ARG A 278 -14.24 4.45 -19.63
N ARG A 279 -14.04 3.25 -19.12
CA ARG A 279 -12.98 2.31 -19.53
C ARG A 279 -13.46 1.27 -20.55
N GLY A 280 -14.67 1.43 -21.09
CA GLY A 280 -15.25 0.48 -22.04
C GLY A 280 -15.69 -0.86 -21.44
N MET A 281 -15.72 -0.99 -20.10
CA MET A 281 -16.03 -2.25 -19.42
C MET A 281 -17.54 -2.46 -19.23
N VAL A 282 -18.35 -2.15 -20.23
CA VAL A 282 -19.82 -2.19 -20.16
C VAL A 282 -20.33 -3.58 -19.76
N VAL A 283 -19.91 -4.62 -20.48
CA VAL A 283 -20.35 -6.00 -20.21
C VAL A 283 -19.96 -6.44 -18.81
N LYS A 284 -18.75 -6.11 -18.37
CA LYS A 284 -18.27 -6.45 -17.02
C LYS A 284 -19.06 -5.68 -15.96
N ALA A 285 -19.35 -4.41 -16.17
CA ALA A 285 -20.18 -3.60 -15.28
C ALA A 285 -21.57 -4.20 -15.11
N LEU A 286 -22.23 -4.58 -16.21
CA LEU A 286 -23.55 -5.23 -16.17
C LEU A 286 -23.53 -6.56 -15.41
N LYS A 287 -22.54 -7.43 -15.68
CA LYS A 287 -22.40 -8.73 -15.00
C LYS A 287 -22.11 -8.60 -13.50
N LEU A 288 -21.36 -7.58 -13.10
CA LEU A 288 -20.99 -7.37 -11.70
C LEU A 288 -21.97 -6.48 -10.94
N PHE A 289 -22.88 -5.79 -11.62
CA PHE A 289 -23.80 -4.80 -11.00
C PHE A 289 -24.53 -5.31 -9.76
N PRO A 290 -25.23 -6.49 -9.79
CA PRO A 290 -25.94 -6.96 -8.61
C PRO A 290 -25.03 -7.17 -7.40
N TRP A 291 -23.80 -7.64 -7.64
CA TRP A 291 -22.81 -7.90 -6.60
C TRP A 291 -22.15 -6.62 -6.10
N LEU A 292 -21.93 -5.64 -6.99
CA LEU A 292 -21.44 -4.32 -6.60
C LEU A 292 -22.46 -3.60 -5.71
N ALA A 293 -23.73 -3.64 -6.09
CA ALA A 293 -24.83 -3.08 -5.29
C ALA A 293 -24.95 -3.75 -3.93
N ALA A 294 -24.84 -5.08 -3.93
CA ALA A 294 -24.85 -5.87 -2.71
C ALA A 294 -23.63 -5.52 -1.82
N GLY A 295 -22.41 -5.42 -2.37
CA GLY A 295 -21.20 -5.00 -1.62
C GLY A 295 -21.32 -3.60 -1.05
N GLU A 296 -21.89 -2.66 -1.80
CA GLU A 296 -22.17 -1.32 -1.33
C GLU A 296 -23.21 -1.28 -0.19
N THR A 297 -24.23 -2.16 -0.26
CA THR A 297 -25.18 -2.35 0.86
C THR A 297 -24.45 -2.78 2.13
N ALA A 298 -23.52 -3.73 2.03
CA ALA A 298 -22.71 -4.16 3.16
C ALA A 298 -21.88 -3.00 3.74
N ARG A 299 -21.32 -2.15 2.91
CA ARG A 299 -20.61 -0.93 3.35
C ARG A 299 -21.53 0.03 4.10
N ILE A 300 -22.72 0.28 3.58
CA ILE A 300 -23.69 1.13 4.24
C ILE A 300 -24.06 0.57 5.62
N VAL A 301 -24.24 -0.75 5.73
CA VAL A 301 -24.48 -1.41 7.01
C VAL A 301 -23.33 -1.16 7.98
N GLY A 302 -22.08 -1.35 7.53
CA GLY A 302 -20.88 -1.08 8.35
C GLY A 302 -20.80 0.37 8.83
N PHE A 303 -21.04 1.32 7.93
CA PHE A 303 -21.08 2.75 8.24
C PHE A 303 -22.14 3.09 9.30
N LEU A 304 -23.36 2.57 9.13
CA LEU A 304 -24.46 2.83 10.06
C LEU A 304 -24.25 2.19 11.43
N ARG A 305 -23.63 1.00 11.49
CA ARG A 305 -23.24 0.35 12.75
C ARG A 305 -22.24 1.21 13.52
N ALA A 306 -21.14 1.62 12.86
CA ALA A 306 -20.12 2.46 13.47
C ALA A 306 -20.69 3.82 13.96
N ARG A 307 -21.64 4.40 13.20
CA ARG A 307 -22.33 5.61 13.62
C ARG A 307 -23.14 5.41 14.89
N ARG A 308 -23.90 4.31 15.00
CA ARG A 308 -24.71 3.98 16.18
C ARG A 308 -23.84 3.72 17.42
N GLU A 309 -22.76 2.95 17.25
CA GLU A 309 -21.78 2.68 18.32
C GLU A 309 -21.20 4.00 18.85
N SER A 310 -20.73 4.85 17.96
CA SER A 310 -20.13 6.14 18.30
C SER A 310 -21.11 7.13 18.95
N GLN A 311 -22.41 7.04 18.70
CA GLN A 311 -23.41 7.85 19.38
C GLN A 311 -23.69 7.34 20.79
N ARG A 312 -23.65 6.01 21.01
CA ARG A 312 -23.81 5.40 22.35
C ARG A 312 -22.65 5.77 23.27
N ASP A 313 -21.41 5.77 22.76
CA ASP A 313 -20.21 6.15 23.52
C ASP A 313 -20.26 7.62 23.98
N ILE A 314 -20.90 8.50 23.22
CA ILE A 314 -21.12 9.92 23.62
C ILE A 314 -22.18 10.02 24.71
N VAL A 315 -23.25 9.25 24.64
CA VAL A 315 -24.36 9.26 25.62
C VAL A 315 -23.92 8.63 26.96
N MET A 316 -22.97 7.68 26.91
CA MET A 316 -22.48 6.97 28.10
C MET A 316 -21.31 7.68 28.81
N ARG A 317 -20.81 8.80 28.27
CA ARG A 317 -19.92 9.69 29.04
C ARG A 317 -20.75 10.81 29.60
N PRO A 318 -21.16 10.76 30.92
CA PRO A 318 -21.76 11.90 31.52
C PRO A 318 -20.76 13.04 31.54
N GLU A 319 -21.21 14.23 31.15
CA GLU A 319 -20.44 15.45 31.27
C GLU A 319 -20.08 15.61 32.76
N GLY A 320 -18.79 15.62 33.06
CA GLY A 320 -18.31 15.98 34.39
C GLY A 320 -17.39 14.97 35.06
N VAL A 321 -16.11 14.95 34.64
CA VAL A 321 -14.97 15.07 35.55
C VAL A 321 -13.86 15.79 34.77
#